data_c9a01193e81448c2d9dfc6202e353d62
#
_entry.id   c9a01193e81448c2d9dfc6202e353d62
#
_cell.length_a   1.000
_cell.length_b   1.000
_cell.length_c   1.000
_cell.angle_alpha   90.00
_cell.angle_beta   90.00
_cell.angle_gamma   90.00
#
_symmetry.space_group_name_H-M   'P 1'
#
loop_
_entity.id
_entity.type
_entity.pdbx_description
1 polymer ?
#
loop_
_entity_poly.entity_id
_entity_poly.type
_entity_poly.pdbx_seq_one_letter_code
_entity_poly.pdbx_strand_id
1 'polypeptide(L)'
;MPYLLIFIGCLGITISIVGLNNPYIQHFDIASLAWMDGHRTPFLNGINVFLSHIGGLPSMLIICSLWCITLYQSKQFTQILFISFSLLGGSTLGWFLKWFFDRARPDAIYALTETYGASFPSAHSIYATVLSCLIIFIFHKHAYARIILFLACLWFLGMGISRVYLGAHYP
;
A
#
# COMPACT_ATOMS: atom_id res chain seq x y z
N MET A 1 -2.17 -7.19 22.24
CA MET A 1 -2.59 -6.70 20.91
C MET A 1 -1.44 -6.49 19.93
N PRO A 2 -0.31 -5.79 20.23
CA PRO A 2 0.73 -5.57 19.21
C PRO A 2 1.34 -6.85 18.63
N TYR A 3 1.59 -7.85 19.46
CA TYR A 3 2.16 -9.13 19.02
C TYR A 3 1.25 -9.91 18.04
N LEU A 4 -0.07 -9.81 18.19
CA LEU A 4 -1.02 -10.42 17.26
C LEU A 4 -0.95 -9.76 15.88
N LEU A 5 -0.84 -8.43 15.82
CA LEU A 5 -0.69 -7.70 14.55
C LEU A 5 0.64 -8.02 13.87
N ILE A 6 1.73 -8.14 14.63
CA ILE A 6 3.03 -8.56 14.12
C ILE A 6 2.92 -9.99 13.57
N PHE A 7 2.31 -10.90 14.30
CA PHE A 7 2.11 -12.29 13.86
C PHE A 7 1.29 -12.36 12.57
N ILE A 8 0.17 -11.65 12.49
CA ILE A 8 -0.67 -11.58 11.28
C ILE A 8 0.13 -10.99 10.11
N GLY A 9 0.91 -9.94 10.33
CA GLY A 9 1.77 -9.34 9.32
C GLY A 9 2.83 -10.31 8.80
N CYS A 10 3.53 -10.98 9.70
CA CYS A 10 4.54 -12.00 9.34
C CYS A 10 3.90 -13.18 8.59
N LEU A 11 2.75 -13.65 9.04
CA LEU A 11 2.00 -14.73 8.38
C LEU A 11 1.58 -14.30 6.97
N GLY A 12 1.05 -13.09 6.80
CA GLY A 12 0.68 -12.54 5.49
C GLY A 12 1.86 -12.45 4.52
N ILE A 13 3.02 -11.97 4.99
CA ILE A 13 4.25 -11.93 4.20
C ILE A 13 4.70 -13.34 3.82
N THR A 14 4.69 -14.29 4.76
CA THR A 14 5.09 -15.67 4.50
C THR A 14 4.18 -16.33 3.45
N ILE A 15 2.86 -16.17 3.58
CA ILE A 15 1.88 -16.67 2.60
C ILE A 15 2.13 -16.04 1.23
N SER A 16 2.38 -14.74 1.16
CA SER A 16 2.66 -14.05 -0.10
C SER A 16 3.93 -14.58 -0.76
N ILE A 17 5.01 -14.78 0.01
CA ILE A 17 6.29 -15.29 -0.51
C ILE A 17 6.14 -16.73 -1.01
N VAL A 18 5.51 -17.60 -0.22
CA VAL A 18 5.26 -19.01 -0.62
C VAL A 18 4.37 -19.07 -1.85
N GLY A 19 3.42 -18.13 -1.95
CA GLY A 19 2.49 -18.01 -3.06
C GLY A 19 3.14 -17.63 -4.39
N LEU A 20 4.27 -16.92 -4.38
CA LEU A 20 4.91 -16.43 -5.63
C LEU A 20 5.18 -17.53 -6.65
N ASN A 21 5.54 -18.74 -6.19
CA ASN A 21 5.90 -19.88 -7.03
C ASN A 21 4.83 -20.98 -7.05
N ASN A 22 3.66 -20.75 -6.48
CA ASN A 22 2.59 -21.74 -6.43
C ASN A 22 1.69 -21.63 -7.68
N PRO A 23 1.56 -22.69 -8.52
CA PRO A 23 0.75 -22.63 -9.74
C PRO A 23 -0.72 -22.29 -9.51
N TYR A 24 -1.32 -22.72 -8.40
CA TYR A 24 -2.72 -22.41 -8.05
C TYR A 24 -2.88 -20.92 -7.76
N ILE A 25 -1.92 -20.31 -7.08
CA ILE A 25 -1.95 -18.87 -6.79
C ILE A 25 -1.71 -18.07 -8.07
N GLN A 26 -0.81 -18.50 -8.93
CA GLN A 26 -0.60 -17.84 -10.24
C GLN A 26 -1.87 -17.91 -11.10
N HIS A 27 -2.59 -19.02 -11.10
CA HIS A 27 -3.88 -19.12 -11.79
C HIS A 27 -4.93 -18.16 -11.18
N PHE A 28 -4.99 -18.09 -9.86
CA PHE A 28 -5.85 -17.12 -9.15
C PHE A 28 -5.49 -15.67 -9.48
N ASP A 29 -4.20 -15.35 -9.54
CA ASP A 29 -3.68 -14.03 -9.90
C ASP A 29 -4.20 -13.61 -11.29
N ILE A 30 -4.03 -14.47 -12.29
CA ILE A 30 -4.47 -14.20 -13.67
C ILE A 30 -6.01 -14.11 -13.76
N ALA A 31 -6.72 -15.03 -13.11
CA ALA A 31 -8.17 -15.01 -13.08
C ALA A 31 -8.73 -13.73 -12.43
N SER A 32 -8.08 -13.26 -11.36
CA SER A 32 -8.45 -12.01 -10.67
C SER A 32 -8.25 -10.79 -11.57
N LEU A 33 -7.14 -10.73 -12.30
CA LEU A 33 -6.89 -9.64 -13.26
C LEU A 33 -7.90 -9.63 -14.40
N ALA A 34 -8.19 -10.80 -14.99
CA ALA A 34 -9.20 -10.93 -16.05
C ALA A 34 -10.59 -10.55 -15.55
N TRP A 35 -10.95 -10.94 -14.33
CA TRP A 35 -12.20 -10.54 -13.71
C TRP A 35 -12.29 -9.03 -13.51
N MET A 36 -11.25 -8.41 -12.99
CA MET A 36 -11.19 -6.95 -12.83
C MET A 36 -11.31 -6.23 -14.17
N ASP A 37 -10.60 -6.71 -15.18
CA ASP A 37 -10.64 -6.14 -16.54
C ASP A 37 -12.06 -6.18 -17.13
N GLY A 38 -12.75 -7.30 -17.02
CA GLY A 38 -14.13 -7.47 -17.51
C GLY A 38 -15.17 -6.62 -16.78
N HIS A 39 -14.85 -6.08 -15.59
CA HIS A 39 -15.75 -5.24 -14.78
C HIS A 39 -15.33 -3.76 -14.74
N ARG A 40 -14.47 -3.33 -15.64
CA ARG A 40 -14.03 -1.93 -15.73
C ARG A 40 -15.13 -1.04 -16.27
N THR A 41 -15.26 0.12 -15.65
CA THR A 41 -16.13 1.21 -16.11
C THR A 41 -15.35 2.53 -16.11
N PRO A 42 -15.71 3.52 -16.95
CA PRO A 42 -15.04 4.84 -16.95
C PRO A 42 -15.01 5.49 -15.56
N PHE A 43 -16.07 5.35 -14.78
CA PHE A 43 -16.17 5.88 -13.43
C PHE A 43 -15.18 5.19 -12.47
N LEU A 44 -15.14 3.87 -12.46
CA LEU A 44 -14.21 3.10 -11.63
C LEU A 44 -12.75 3.32 -12.06
N ASN A 45 -12.50 3.44 -13.36
CA ASN A 45 -11.17 3.77 -13.89
C ASN A 45 -10.70 5.11 -13.31
N GLY A 46 -11.55 6.15 -13.36
CA GLY A 46 -11.24 7.47 -12.81
C GLY A 46 -10.91 7.42 -11.32
N ILE A 47 -11.71 6.72 -10.51
CA ILE A 47 -11.47 6.55 -9.07
C ILE A 47 -10.11 5.85 -8.82
N ASN A 48 -9.84 4.74 -9.51
CA ASN A 48 -8.63 3.96 -9.26
C ASN A 48 -7.37 4.68 -9.73
N VAL A 49 -7.44 5.42 -10.85
CA VAL A 49 -6.34 6.30 -11.31
C VAL A 49 -6.11 7.42 -10.30
N PHE A 50 -7.15 8.07 -9.79
CA PHE A 50 -7.03 9.10 -8.75
C PHE A 50 -6.40 8.52 -7.47
N LEU A 51 -6.86 7.35 -6.98
CA LEU A 51 -6.25 6.66 -5.84
C LEU A 51 -4.76 6.39 -6.09
N SER A 52 -4.40 5.96 -7.29
CA SER A 52 -3.01 5.74 -7.66
C SER A 52 -2.16 7.02 -7.55
N HIS A 53 -2.68 8.15 -7.99
CA HIS A 53 -1.95 9.43 -7.88
C HIS A 53 -1.75 9.86 -6.43
N ILE A 54 -2.79 9.80 -5.59
CA ILE A 54 -2.69 10.23 -4.19
C ILE A 54 -1.95 9.21 -3.30
N GLY A 55 -1.83 7.95 -3.70
CA GLY A 55 -1.09 6.92 -2.98
C GLY A 55 0.36 6.73 -3.42
N GLY A 56 0.82 7.49 -4.42
CA GLY A 56 2.20 7.45 -4.89
C GLY A 56 3.18 8.17 -3.96
N LEU A 57 4.48 7.90 -4.14
CA LEU A 57 5.54 8.50 -3.31
C LEU A 57 5.49 10.04 -3.25
N PRO A 58 5.29 10.77 -4.37
CA PRO A 58 5.23 12.23 -4.32
C PRO A 58 4.14 12.76 -3.38
N SER A 59 2.93 12.21 -3.50
CA SER A 59 1.80 12.61 -2.65
C SER A 59 2.03 12.25 -1.19
N MET A 60 2.62 11.08 -0.92
CA MET A 60 2.97 10.65 0.43
C MET A 60 4.02 11.55 1.07
N LEU A 61 5.02 11.97 0.30
CA LEU A 61 6.03 12.94 0.78
C LEU A 61 5.36 14.28 1.13
N ILE A 62 4.46 14.78 0.29
CA ILE A 62 3.73 16.03 0.56
C ILE A 62 2.90 15.89 1.84
N ILE A 63 2.09 14.84 1.96
CA ILE A 63 1.22 14.60 3.14
C ILE A 63 2.06 14.51 4.42
N CYS A 64 3.12 13.69 4.43
CA CYS A 64 3.98 13.52 5.60
C CYS A 64 4.76 14.80 5.93
N SER A 65 5.22 15.56 4.93
CA SER A 65 5.91 16.82 5.15
C SER A 65 4.99 17.88 5.78
N LEU A 66 3.77 18.05 5.26
CA LEU A 66 2.78 18.94 5.84
C LEU A 66 2.44 18.54 7.28
N TRP A 67 2.30 17.23 7.54
CA TRP A 67 2.07 16.74 8.89
C TRP A 67 3.26 17.02 9.82
N CYS A 68 4.49 16.79 9.36
CA CYS A 68 5.70 17.13 10.13
C CYS A 68 5.80 18.63 10.43
N ILE A 69 5.38 19.53 9.50
CA ILE A 69 5.36 20.97 9.76
C ILE A 69 4.39 21.31 10.91
N THR A 70 3.19 20.73 10.95
CA THR A 70 2.24 20.95 12.06
C THR A 70 2.77 20.44 13.40
N LEU A 71 3.43 19.27 13.37
CA LEU A 71 4.07 18.69 14.55
C LEU A 71 5.29 19.51 15.02
N TYR A 72 6.02 20.10 14.11
CA TYR A 72 7.14 21.01 14.43
C TYR A 72 6.65 22.25 15.17
N GLN A 73 5.57 22.88 14.71
CA GLN A 73 4.95 24.00 15.39
C GLN A 73 4.47 23.65 16.80
N SER A 74 4.06 22.40 17.00
CA SER A 74 3.61 21.85 18.30
C SER A 74 4.78 21.25 19.12
N LYS A 75 6.04 21.37 18.66
CA LYS A 75 7.27 20.84 19.30
C LYS A 75 7.25 19.32 19.53
N GLN A 76 6.53 18.56 18.71
CA GLN A 76 6.39 17.12 18.85
C GLN A 76 7.46 16.35 18.04
N PHE A 77 8.72 16.59 18.34
CA PHE A 77 9.88 16.10 17.58
C PHE A 77 9.95 14.56 17.49
N THR A 78 9.54 13.85 18.54
CA THR A 78 9.50 12.39 18.57
C THR A 78 8.56 11.83 17.49
N GLN A 79 7.41 12.47 17.27
CA GLN A 79 6.48 12.05 16.23
C GLN A 79 7.02 12.36 14.82
N ILE A 80 7.72 13.49 14.66
CA ILE A 80 8.39 13.82 13.39
C ILE A 80 9.41 12.73 13.04
N LEU A 81 10.28 12.36 13.98
CA LEU A 81 11.25 11.29 13.78
C LEU A 81 10.56 9.97 13.44
N PHE A 82 9.48 9.63 14.16
CA PHE A 82 8.73 8.41 13.93
C PHE A 82 8.13 8.37 12.52
N ILE A 83 7.49 9.45 12.04
CA ILE A 83 6.94 9.56 10.68
C ILE A 83 8.07 9.43 9.65
N SER A 84 9.16 10.19 9.83
CA SER A 84 10.27 10.21 8.89
C SER A 84 10.93 8.84 8.75
N PHE A 85 11.26 8.18 9.87
CA PHE A 85 11.87 6.85 9.86
C PHE A 85 10.92 5.78 9.33
N SER A 86 9.62 5.87 9.61
CA SER A 86 8.64 4.93 9.08
C SER A 86 8.52 5.04 7.56
N LEU A 87 8.46 6.26 7.03
CA LEU A 87 8.34 6.49 5.59
C LEU A 87 9.62 6.08 4.86
N LEU A 88 10.78 6.53 5.35
CA LEU A 88 12.08 6.19 4.75
C LEU A 88 12.35 4.68 4.85
N GLY A 89 12.14 4.09 6.03
CA GLY A 89 12.34 2.66 6.24
C GLY A 89 11.42 1.80 5.38
N GLY A 90 10.13 2.15 5.33
CA GLY A 90 9.15 1.46 4.47
C GLY A 90 9.50 1.57 2.98
N SER A 91 9.90 2.76 2.53
CA SER A 91 10.32 2.99 1.14
C SER A 91 11.58 2.19 0.80
N THR A 92 12.62 2.28 1.63
CA THR A 92 13.89 1.57 1.41
C THR A 92 13.69 0.06 1.42
N LEU A 93 12.94 -0.46 2.41
CA LEU A 93 12.60 -1.87 2.48
C LEU A 93 11.82 -2.32 1.25
N GLY A 94 10.85 -1.53 0.80
CA GLY A 94 10.06 -1.82 -0.40
C GLY A 94 10.92 -1.90 -1.66
N TRP A 95 11.87 -0.98 -1.85
CA TRP A 95 12.81 -1.00 -2.96
C TRP A 95 13.74 -2.21 -2.89
N PHE A 96 14.28 -2.51 -1.70
CA PHE A 96 15.13 -3.68 -1.49
C PHE A 96 14.39 -4.98 -1.82
N LEU A 97 13.16 -5.14 -1.34
CA LEU A 97 12.34 -6.33 -1.62
C LEU A 97 11.96 -6.43 -3.10
N LYS A 98 11.70 -5.32 -3.79
CA LYS A 98 11.49 -5.32 -5.25
C LYS A 98 12.70 -5.86 -5.99
N TRP A 99 13.87 -5.40 -5.62
CA TRP A 99 15.13 -5.89 -6.20
C TRP A 99 15.37 -7.37 -5.88
N PHE A 100 15.07 -7.78 -4.65
CA PHE A 100 15.30 -9.17 -4.19
C PHE A 100 14.37 -10.17 -4.87
N PHE A 101 13.08 -9.88 -4.99
CA PHE A 101 12.10 -10.81 -5.55
C PHE A 101 12.00 -10.72 -7.07
N ASP A 102 12.28 -9.58 -7.64
CA ASP A 102 12.24 -9.27 -9.08
C ASP A 102 11.06 -9.92 -9.84
N ARG A 103 9.88 -9.94 -9.20
CA ARG A 103 8.68 -10.54 -9.77
C ARG A 103 8.23 -9.79 -11.01
N ALA A 104 8.02 -10.51 -12.13
CA ALA A 104 7.45 -9.94 -13.34
C ALA A 104 6.08 -9.30 -13.08
N ARG A 105 5.73 -8.27 -13.84
CA ARG A 105 4.41 -7.63 -13.77
C ARG A 105 3.37 -8.41 -14.57
N PRO A 106 2.06 -8.15 -14.27
CA PRO A 106 0.98 -8.57 -15.16
C PRO A 106 1.22 -8.10 -16.59
N ASP A 107 0.65 -8.83 -17.56
CA ASP A 107 0.72 -8.48 -18.97
C ASP A 107 0.20 -7.07 -19.22
N ALA A 108 0.86 -6.34 -20.14
CA ALA A 108 0.54 -4.96 -20.45
C ALA A 108 -0.90 -4.76 -20.95
N ILE A 109 -1.55 -5.82 -21.43
CA ILE A 109 -2.97 -5.80 -21.85
C ILE A 109 -3.92 -5.43 -20.69
N TYR A 110 -3.53 -5.73 -19.45
CA TYR A 110 -4.30 -5.36 -18.25
C TYR A 110 -3.93 -3.99 -17.68
N ALA A 111 -2.85 -3.36 -18.14
CA ALA A 111 -2.35 -2.13 -17.55
C ALA A 111 -3.16 -0.90 -17.97
N LEU A 112 -3.78 -0.21 -16.99
CA LEU A 112 -4.42 1.11 -17.19
C LEU A 112 -3.50 2.29 -16.85
N THR A 113 -2.33 2.01 -16.28
CA THR A 113 -1.35 3.04 -15.88
C THR A 113 0.06 2.55 -16.18
N GLU A 114 0.96 3.48 -16.46
CA GLU A 114 2.37 3.16 -16.56
C GLU A 114 2.91 2.59 -15.25
N THR A 115 3.75 1.58 -15.37
CA THR A 115 4.31 0.88 -14.23
C THR A 115 5.80 0.63 -14.45
N TYR A 116 6.60 0.76 -13.38
CA TYR A 116 8.06 0.62 -13.45
C TYR A 116 8.57 -0.40 -12.44
N GLY A 117 9.61 -1.13 -12.84
CA GLY A 117 10.29 -2.13 -11.99
C GLY A 117 9.44 -3.34 -11.65
N ALA A 118 9.87 -4.15 -10.69
CA ALA A 118 9.24 -5.39 -10.28
C ALA A 118 7.82 -5.21 -9.71
N SER A 119 6.97 -6.26 -9.84
CA SER A 119 5.58 -6.20 -9.36
C SER A 119 5.43 -6.46 -7.85
N PHE A 120 6.39 -7.06 -7.18
CA PHE A 120 6.29 -7.40 -5.77
C PHE A 120 7.48 -6.86 -4.97
N PRO A 121 7.23 -6.28 -3.80
CA PRO A 121 5.93 -5.82 -3.31
C PRO A 121 5.44 -4.53 -3.99
N SER A 122 4.15 -4.20 -3.86
CA SER A 122 3.60 -2.95 -4.38
C SER A 122 4.06 -1.75 -3.56
N ALA A 123 4.71 -0.77 -4.17
CA ALA A 123 5.14 0.45 -3.50
C ALA A 123 3.95 1.26 -2.95
N HIS A 124 2.85 1.37 -3.72
CA HIS A 124 1.63 2.03 -3.29
C HIS A 124 1.01 1.36 -2.06
N SER A 125 0.99 0.03 -2.03
CA SER A 125 0.50 -0.73 -0.86
C SER A 125 1.37 -0.52 0.36
N ILE A 126 2.70 -0.43 0.19
CA ILE A 126 3.63 -0.11 1.29
C ILE A 126 3.34 1.29 1.84
N TYR A 127 3.23 2.30 0.97
CA TYR A 127 2.96 3.67 1.42
C TYR A 127 1.60 3.78 2.11
N ALA A 128 0.56 3.15 1.55
CA ALA A 128 -0.76 3.11 2.17
C ALA A 128 -0.72 2.44 3.54
N THR A 129 0.02 1.35 3.69
CA THR A 129 0.22 0.65 4.97
C THR A 129 0.95 1.53 5.97
N VAL A 130 2.06 2.14 5.58
CA VAL A 130 2.85 3.04 6.45
C VAL A 130 1.96 4.19 6.95
N LEU A 131 1.23 4.87 6.04
CA LEU A 131 0.34 5.96 6.43
C LEU A 131 -0.77 5.49 7.38
N SER A 132 -1.41 4.36 7.07
CA SER A 132 -2.46 3.79 7.92
C SER A 132 -1.93 3.46 9.32
N CYS A 133 -0.78 2.81 9.41
CA CYS A 133 -0.15 2.47 10.70
C CYS A 133 0.22 3.74 11.49
N LEU A 134 0.78 4.76 10.84
CA LEU A 134 1.12 6.03 11.47
C LEU A 134 -0.12 6.72 12.04
N ILE A 135 -1.19 6.82 11.25
CA ILE A 135 -2.45 7.43 11.66
C ILE A 135 -3.04 6.66 12.86
N ILE A 136 -3.13 5.33 12.76
CA ILE A 136 -3.68 4.49 13.83
C ILE A 136 -2.84 4.65 15.10
N PHE A 137 -1.51 4.60 14.99
CA PHE A 137 -0.62 4.67 16.15
C PHE A 137 -0.67 6.04 16.83
N ILE A 138 -0.63 7.13 16.06
CA ILE A 138 -0.62 8.49 16.61
C ILE A 138 -1.97 8.86 17.24
N PHE A 139 -3.06 8.42 16.62
CA PHE A 139 -4.41 8.78 17.06
C PHE A 139 -5.15 7.70 17.87
N HIS A 140 -4.45 6.65 18.34
CA HIS A 140 -5.10 5.53 19.07
C HIS A 140 -5.84 5.94 20.34
N LYS A 141 -5.47 7.07 20.97
CA LYS A 141 -6.14 7.63 22.18
C LYS A 141 -7.14 8.75 21.86
N HIS A 142 -7.33 9.06 20.58
CA HIS A 142 -8.25 10.13 20.18
C HIS A 142 -9.71 9.71 20.39
N ALA A 143 -10.59 10.69 20.66
CA ALA A 143 -12.02 10.41 20.85
C ALA A 143 -12.67 9.65 19.67
N TYR A 144 -12.19 9.89 18.45
CA TYR A 144 -12.66 9.25 17.22
C TYR A 144 -11.77 8.08 16.75
N ALA A 145 -10.97 7.47 17.62
CA ALA A 145 -10.01 6.43 17.25
C ALA A 145 -10.62 5.27 16.44
N ARG A 146 -11.88 4.88 16.72
CA ARG A 146 -12.57 3.81 15.96
C ARG A 146 -12.88 4.21 14.53
N ILE A 147 -13.30 5.45 14.30
CA ILE A 147 -13.57 5.98 12.95
C ILE A 147 -12.26 6.11 12.20
N ILE A 148 -11.21 6.62 12.84
CA ILE A 148 -9.87 6.74 12.28
C ILE A 148 -9.33 5.36 11.87
N LEU A 149 -9.48 4.35 12.71
CA LEU A 149 -9.11 2.97 12.39
C LEU A 149 -9.87 2.47 11.16
N PHE A 150 -11.18 2.66 11.12
CA PHE A 150 -12.01 2.25 9.99
C PHE A 150 -11.55 2.91 8.67
N LEU A 151 -11.34 4.23 8.68
CA LEU A 151 -10.88 4.97 7.49
C LEU A 151 -9.48 4.56 7.06
N ALA A 152 -8.57 4.31 7.99
CA ALA A 152 -7.22 3.83 7.71
C ALA A 152 -7.24 2.42 7.08
N CYS A 153 -8.09 1.52 7.59
CA CYS A 153 -8.29 0.20 6.98
C CYS A 153 -8.92 0.30 5.58
N LEU A 154 -9.90 1.18 5.40
CA LEU A 154 -10.52 1.41 4.09
C LEU A 154 -9.50 1.96 3.08
N TRP A 155 -8.64 2.89 3.49
CA TRP A 155 -7.55 3.40 2.67
C TRP A 155 -6.56 2.31 2.26
N PHE A 156 -6.10 1.51 3.21
CA PHE A 156 -5.17 0.40 2.97
C PHE A 156 -5.75 -0.64 1.99
N LEU A 157 -6.97 -1.12 2.27
CA LEU A 157 -7.64 -2.12 1.42
C LEU A 157 -7.98 -1.55 0.05
N GLY A 158 -8.50 -0.32 0.00
CA GLY A 158 -8.83 0.36 -1.25
C GLY A 158 -7.61 0.55 -2.14
N MET A 159 -6.46 0.89 -1.56
CA MET A 159 -5.21 0.98 -2.31
C MET A 159 -4.79 -0.38 -2.86
N GLY A 160 -4.80 -1.44 -2.06
CA GLY A 160 -4.46 -2.79 -2.54
C GLY A 160 -5.35 -3.23 -3.70
N ILE A 161 -6.66 -3.09 -3.57
CA ILE A 161 -7.64 -3.40 -4.63
C ILE A 161 -7.38 -2.55 -5.87
N SER A 162 -7.12 -1.25 -5.69
CA SER A 162 -6.82 -0.35 -6.80
C SER A 162 -5.62 -0.80 -7.63
N ARG A 163 -4.57 -1.36 -7.00
CA ARG A 163 -3.38 -1.82 -7.73
C ARG A 163 -3.67 -3.04 -8.62
N VAL A 164 -4.55 -3.93 -8.16
CA VAL A 164 -5.03 -5.08 -8.94
C VAL A 164 -5.97 -4.61 -10.07
N TYR A 165 -6.92 -3.72 -9.74
CA TYR A 165 -7.86 -3.16 -10.70
C TYR A 165 -7.15 -2.46 -11.87
N LEU A 166 -6.10 -1.70 -11.60
CA LEU A 166 -5.29 -1.01 -12.61
C LEU A 166 -4.37 -1.96 -13.41
N GLY A 167 -4.36 -3.26 -13.12
CA GLY A 167 -3.48 -4.23 -13.75
C GLY A 167 -1.99 -4.01 -13.46
N ALA A 168 -1.68 -3.24 -12.43
CA ALA A 168 -0.31 -2.90 -12.06
C ALA A 168 0.38 -3.98 -11.23
N HIS A 169 -0.41 -4.74 -10.46
CA HIS A 169 0.06 -5.78 -9.54
C HIS A 169 -0.92 -6.95 -9.51
N TYR A 170 -0.43 -8.11 -9.12
CA TYR A 170 -1.25 -9.26 -8.76
C TYR A 170 -1.88 -9.04 -7.38
N PRO A 171 -2.99 -9.75 -7.03
CA PRO A 171 -3.58 -9.74 -5.70
C PRO A 171 -2.62 -10.08 -4.58
#